data_e4920fe12c0381e420602841078aa2f5
#
_entry.id   e4920fe12c0381e420602841078aa2f5
#
_cell.length_a   1.000
_cell.length_b   1.000
_cell.length_c   1.000
_cell.angle_alpha   90.00
_cell.angle_beta   90.00
_cell.angle_gamma   90.00
#
_symmetry.space_group_name_H-M   'P 1'
#
loop_
_entity.id
_entity.type
_entity.pdbx_description
1 polymer ?
#
loop_
_entity_poly.entity_id
_entity_poly.type
_entity_poly.pdbx_seq_one_letter_code
_entity_poly.pdbx_strand_id
1 'polypeptide(L)'
;MKESLYNINVKTISGEEQALSQFEGKVLLIVNVASECGFTPQYSGLQNLYEKYKDQGFCILAFPSNDFGRQEPGSDEEIKSFCIKKFAISFNLYSKIKVLGPKQSLLYKYLQEYNLTPIGRTGFKSFLMQLVTGFLLRIRGDTLPKRYEVKWNFHKFLIDKQGFPVASYSSEIEPDSSLLIKLLESELKK
;
A
#
# COMPACT_ATOMS: atom_id res chain seq x y z
N MET A 1 -18.67 -3.48 -16.77
CA MET A 1 -17.21 -3.18 -16.69
C MET A 1 -16.93 -2.66 -15.31
N LYS A 2 -15.81 -3.02 -14.67
CA LYS A 2 -15.41 -2.40 -13.38
C LYS A 2 -15.00 -0.96 -13.66
N GLU A 3 -15.43 -0.04 -12.80
CA GLU A 3 -14.98 1.35 -12.86
C GLU A 3 -13.51 1.46 -12.47
N SER A 4 -12.82 2.48 -12.99
CA SER A 4 -11.44 2.79 -12.63
C SER A 4 -11.36 3.35 -11.21
N LEU A 5 -10.20 3.20 -10.54
CA LEU A 5 -9.93 3.83 -9.23
C LEU A 5 -9.99 5.38 -9.28
N TYR A 6 -9.94 5.97 -10.47
CA TYR A 6 -9.96 7.42 -10.67
C TYR A 6 -11.24 8.12 -10.20
N ASN A 7 -12.33 7.37 -9.99
CA ASN A 7 -13.58 7.88 -9.39
C ASN A 7 -13.55 7.97 -7.86
N ILE A 8 -12.41 7.61 -7.22
CA ILE A 8 -12.26 7.60 -5.76
C ILE A 8 -11.56 8.88 -5.30
N ASN A 9 -12.13 9.52 -4.27
CA ASN A 9 -11.49 10.61 -3.55
C ASN A 9 -10.81 10.08 -2.28
N VAL A 10 -9.67 10.68 -1.95
CA VAL A 10 -8.86 10.38 -0.76
C VAL A 10 -8.48 11.69 -0.07
N LYS A 11 -8.03 11.62 1.18
CA LYS A 11 -7.50 12.79 1.89
C LYS A 11 -5.98 12.76 1.91
N THR A 12 -5.35 13.85 1.51
CA THR A 12 -3.90 14.04 1.67
C THR A 12 -3.53 13.98 3.17
N ILE A 13 -2.26 13.80 3.49
CA ILE A 13 -1.77 13.83 4.88
C ILE A 13 -2.05 15.17 5.60
N SER A 14 -2.34 16.22 4.85
CA SER A 14 -2.73 17.54 5.37
C SER A 14 -4.27 17.71 5.48
N GLY A 15 -5.04 16.64 5.20
CA GLY A 15 -6.49 16.60 5.35
C GLY A 15 -7.30 17.13 4.16
N GLU A 16 -6.65 17.53 3.05
CA GLU A 16 -7.31 18.05 1.85
C GLU A 16 -7.88 16.90 1.02
N GLU A 17 -9.10 17.08 0.51
CA GLU A 17 -9.71 16.13 -0.42
C GLU A 17 -8.97 16.15 -1.77
N GLN A 18 -8.68 14.97 -2.30
CA GLN A 18 -7.94 14.79 -3.53
C GLN A 18 -8.57 13.68 -4.37
N ALA A 19 -8.96 13.98 -5.61
CA ALA A 19 -9.43 12.98 -6.55
C ALA A 19 -8.26 12.17 -7.12
N LEU A 20 -8.39 10.84 -7.18
CA LEU A 20 -7.35 10.00 -7.78
C LEU A 20 -7.26 10.17 -9.30
N SER A 21 -8.24 10.82 -9.95
CA SER A 21 -8.21 11.17 -11.38
C SER A 21 -7.01 12.05 -11.77
N GLN A 22 -6.42 12.81 -10.83
CA GLN A 22 -5.20 13.58 -11.10
C GLN A 22 -3.97 12.71 -11.45
N PHE A 23 -4.04 11.41 -11.18
CA PHE A 23 -3.00 10.46 -11.53
C PHE A 23 -3.30 9.68 -12.82
N GLU A 24 -4.34 10.04 -13.55
CA GLU A 24 -4.67 9.40 -14.83
C GLU A 24 -3.47 9.44 -15.79
N GLY A 25 -3.24 8.31 -16.48
CA GLY A 25 -2.08 8.15 -17.35
C GLY A 25 -0.77 7.81 -16.63
N LYS A 26 -0.75 7.71 -15.28
CA LYS A 26 0.42 7.31 -14.50
C LYS A 26 0.31 5.89 -13.99
N VAL A 27 1.43 5.21 -13.89
CA VAL A 27 1.54 3.93 -13.17
C VAL A 27 1.65 4.22 -11.68
N LEU A 28 0.80 3.58 -10.84
CA LEU A 28 0.78 3.87 -9.41
C LEU A 28 1.21 2.65 -8.60
N LEU A 29 1.93 2.89 -7.50
CA LEU A 29 2.16 1.91 -6.44
C LEU A 29 1.42 2.37 -5.18
N ILE A 30 0.33 1.69 -4.84
CA ILE A 30 -0.46 1.96 -3.64
C ILE A 30 0.03 1.06 -2.52
N VAL A 31 0.41 1.67 -1.38
CA VAL A 31 1.02 0.95 -0.24
C VAL A 31 0.35 1.36 1.06
N ASN A 32 -0.06 0.40 1.89
CA ASN A 32 -0.42 0.70 3.28
C ASN A 32 0.82 0.65 4.16
N VAL A 33 1.05 1.69 4.95
CA VAL A 33 2.30 1.91 5.68
C VAL A 33 2.07 2.06 7.18
N ALA A 34 3.15 1.93 7.96
CA ALA A 34 3.14 2.16 9.41
C ALA A 34 4.54 2.54 9.92
N SER A 35 4.57 3.40 10.97
CA SER A 35 5.80 3.96 11.54
C SER A 35 6.52 3.02 12.50
N GLU A 36 5.79 2.07 13.14
CA GLU A 36 6.29 1.17 14.19
C GLU A 36 6.27 -0.31 13.77
N CYS A 37 6.47 -0.59 12.47
CA CYS A 37 6.44 -1.93 11.89
C CYS A 37 7.85 -2.46 11.62
N GLY A 38 8.05 -3.77 11.70
CA GLY A 38 9.30 -4.40 11.26
C GLY A 38 9.65 -4.15 9.79
N PHE A 39 8.66 -3.78 8.95
CA PHE A 39 8.86 -3.40 7.55
C PHE A 39 9.03 -1.89 7.32
N THR A 40 9.01 -1.06 8.36
CA THR A 40 9.20 0.40 8.25
C THR A 40 10.48 0.80 7.48
N PRO A 41 11.61 0.06 7.55
CA PRO A 41 12.78 0.35 6.70
C PRO A 41 12.51 0.36 5.20
N GLN A 42 11.44 -0.27 4.71
CA GLN A 42 11.04 -0.22 3.30
C GLN A 42 10.70 1.18 2.79
N TYR A 43 10.45 2.16 3.67
CA TYR A 43 10.30 3.55 3.26
C TYR A 43 11.50 4.05 2.45
N SER A 44 12.73 3.69 2.84
CA SER A 44 13.93 4.07 2.08
C SER A 44 13.94 3.46 0.67
N GLY A 45 13.55 2.18 0.55
CA GLY A 45 13.43 1.52 -0.75
C GLY A 45 12.32 2.12 -1.62
N LEU A 46 11.17 2.49 -1.01
CA LEU A 46 10.08 3.18 -1.71
C LEU A 46 10.54 4.56 -2.21
N GLN A 47 11.28 5.32 -1.40
CA GLN A 47 11.81 6.61 -1.80
C GLN A 47 12.80 6.47 -2.97
N ASN A 48 13.72 5.52 -2.91
CA ASN A 48 14.65 5.24 -4.00
C ASN A 48 13.92 4.84 -5.30
N LEU A 49 12.89 3.99 -5.17
CA LEU A 49 12.06 3.58 -6.31
C LEU A 49 11.34 4.78 -6.92
N TYR A 50 10.77 5.64 -6.08
CA TYR A 50 10.09 6.86 -6.52
C TYR A 50 11.04 7.79 -7.27
N GLU A 51 12.19 8.12 -6.69
CA GLU A 51 13.19 8.97 -7.33
C GLU A 51 13.66 8.44 -8.70
N LYS A 52 13.80 7.11 -8.81
CA LYS A 52 14.24 6.49 -10.07
C LYS A 52 13.21 6.61 -11.20
N TYR A 53 11.91 6.57 -10.88
CA TYR A 53 10.87 6.44 -11.93
C TYR A 53 9.86 7.61 -11.97
N LYS A 54 9.89 8.58 -11.06
CA LYS A 54 8.92 9.67 -10.98
C LYS A 54 8.79 10.46 -12.30
N ASP A 55 9.89 10.70 -12.99
CA ASP A 55 9.94 11.45 -14.25
C ASP A 55 9.50 10.60 -15.47
N GLN A 56 9.21 9.31 -15.25
CA GLN A 56 8.74 8.37 -16.26
C GLN A 56 7.23 8.08 -16.13
N GLY A 57 6.49 8.90 -15.35
CA GLY A 57 5.06 8.71 -15.16
C GLY A 57 4.71 7.72 -14.05
N PHE A 58 5.58 7.56 -13.05
CA PHE A 58 5.34 6.73 -11.87
C PHE A 58 5.01 7.57 -10.62
N CYS A 59 4.05 7.11 -9.83
CA CYS A 59 3.74 7.69 -8.53
C CYS A 59 3.60 6.62 -7.44
N ILE A 60 4.00 6.96 -6.22
CA ILE A 60 3.72 6.19 -5.02
C ILE A 60 2.65 6.91 -4.21
N LEU A 61 1.62 6.18 -3.80
CA LEU A 61 0.53 6.65 -2.95
C LEU A 61 0.57 5.83 -1.65
N ALA A 62 1.07 6.42 -0.57
CA ALA A 62 1.24 5.75 0.71
C ALA A 62 0.12 6.12 1.69
N PHE A 63 -0.55 5.12 2.21
CA PHE A 63 -1.69 5.24 3.12
C PHE A 63 -1.34 4.65 4.49
N PRO A 64 -1.12 5.46 5.53
CA PRO A 64 -0.93 4.99 6.89
C PRO A 64 -2.14 4.20 7.39
N SER A 65 -1.91 3.11 8.12
CA SER A 65 -2.99 2.30 8.69
C SER A 65 -2.60 1.69 10.03
N ASN A 66 -3.50 1.83 11.02
CA ASN A 66 -3.34 1.26 12.36
C ASN A 66 -4.04 -0.10 12.54
N ASP A 67 -4.46 -0.75 11.44
CA ASP A 67 -5.24 -2.00 11.50
C ASP A 67 -4.37 -3.21 11.83
N PHE A 68 -3.07 -3.16 11.53
CA PHE A 68 -2.13 -4.24 11.71
C PHE A 68 -1.24 -4.01 12.93
N GLY A 69 -1.50 -4.74 14.00
CA GLY A 69 -0.69 -4.68 15.23
C GLY A 69 -0.72 -3.34 15.97
N ARG A 70 -1.58 -2.39 15.57
CA ARG A 70 -1.61 -1.01 16.09
C ARG A 70 -0.27 -0.28 15.92
N GLN A 71 0.40 -0.52 14.80
CA GLN A 71 1.74 -0.03 14.50
C GLN A 71 1.76 1.36 13.85
N GLU A 72 0.63 2.06 13.83
CA GLU A 72 0.52 3.46 13.35
C GLU A 72 -0.35 4.29 14.32
N PRO A 73 0.12 4.49 15.57
CA PRO A 73 -0.68 5.18 16.59
C PRO A 73 -0.75 6.70 16.40
N GLY A 74 0.28 7.31 15.79
CA GLY A 74 0.45 8.76 15.65
C GLY A 74 -0.67 9.48 14.90
N SER A 75 -0.77 10.79 15.05
CA SER A 75 -1.60 11.67 14.21
C SER A 75 -1.02 11.78 12.79
N ASP A 76 -1.80 12.32 11.86
CA ASP A 76 -1.34 12.53 10.47
C ASP A 76 -0.12 13.48 10.44
N GLU A 77 -0.07 14.51 11.33
CA GLU A 77 1.06 15.44 11.46
C GLU A 77 2.33 14.72 11.99
N GLU A 78 2.18 13.86 12.98
CA GLU A 78 3.29 13.07 13.55
C GLU A 78 3.84 12.10 12.51
N ILE A 79 2.96 11.41 11.76
CA ILE A 79 3.33 10.49 10.68
C ILE A 79 4.07 11.26 9.58
N LYS A 80 3.55 12.40 9.13
CA LYS A 80 4.20 13.26 8.14
C LYS A 80 5.60 13.67 8.58
N SER A 81 5.71 14.16 9.82
CA SER A 81 6.99 14.57 10.41
C SER A 81 7.99 13.40 10.48
N PHE A 82 7.54 12.23 10.92
CA PHE A 82 8.35 11.01 10.99
C PHE A 82 8.87 10.61 9.59
N CYS A 83 8.00 10.53 8.59
CA CYS A 83 8.33 10.13 7.23
C CYS A 83 9.36 11.08 6.60
N ILE A 84 9.16 12.39 6.75
CA ILE A 84 10.08 13.40 6.18
C ILE A 84 11.41 13.39 6.92
N LYS A 85 11.42 13.44 8.27
CA LYS A 85 12.66 13.54 9.05
C LYS A 85 13.52 12.29 9.00
N LYS A 86 12.90 11.11 9.00
CA LYS A 86 13.63 9.84 9.08
C LYS A 86 14.00 9.25 7.72
N PHE A 87 13.15 9.44 6.71
CA PHE A 87 13.29 8.79 5.40
C PHE A 87 13.35 9.76 4.22
N ALA A 88 13.27 11.07 4.46
CA ALA A 88 13.24 12.12 3.41
C ALA A 88 12.17 11.84 2.33
N ILE A 89 10.99 11.35 2.74
CA ILE A 89 9.91 10.98 1.82
C ILE A 89 9.46 12.21 1.02
N SER A 90 9.41 12.06 -0.30
CA SER A 90 8.92 13.08 -1.23
C SER A 90 7.75 12.62 -2.11
N PHE A 91 7.36 11.34 -2.05
CA PHE A 91 6.17 10.82 -2.70
C PHE A 91 4.89 11.15 -1.91
N ASN A 92 3.71 10.88 -2.52
CA ASN A 92 2.42 11.26 -1.94
C ASN A 92 2.09 10.44 -0.69
N LEU A 93 1.90 11.14 0.42
CA LEU A 93 1.47 10.59 1.70
C LEU A 93 0.04 11.07 2.01
N TYR A 94 -0.81 10.16 2.43
CA TYR A 94 -2.24 10.39 2.67
C TYR A 94 -2.61 10.28 4.14
N SER A 95 -3.78 10.77 4.52
CA SER A 95 -4.34 10.62 5.85
C SER A 95 -4.53 9.14 6.20
N LYS A 96 -4.45 8.83 7.48
CA LYS A 96 -4.64 7.48 8.00
C LYS A 96 -6.00 6.92 7.61
N ILE A 97 -6.02 5.69 7.10
CA ILE A 97 -7.23 5.03 6.61
C ILE A 97 -7.44 3.65 7.25
N LYS A 98 -8.65 3.12 7.06
CA LYS A 98 -8.98 1.73 7.37
C LYS A 98 -8.75 0.85 6.15
N VAL A 99 -7.91 -0.16 6.30
CA VAL A 99 -7.59 -1.17 5.27
C VAL A 99 -8.46 -2.41 5.42
N LEU A 100 -8.95 -2.68 6.63
CA LEU A 100 -9.77 -3.85 6.96
C LEU A 100 -11.05 -3.47 7.72
N GLY A 101 -11.99 -4.42 7.78
CA GLY A 101 -13.18 -4.37 8.61
C GLY A 101 -14.33 -3.55 8.02
N PRO A 102 -15.42 -3.35 8.80
CA PRO A 102 -16.66 -2.77 8.28
C PRO A 102 -16.55 -1.30 7.88
N LYS A 103 -15.54 -0.59 8.37
CA LYS A 103 -15.22 0.80 8.02
C LYS A 103 -14.08 0.92 7.02
N GLN A 104 -13.80 -0.16 6.27
CA GLN A 104 -12.77 -0.18 5.23
C GLN A 104 -12.98 0.96 4.23
N SER A 105 -11.88 1.64 3.87
CA SER A 105 -11.90 2.71 2.86
C SER A 105 -12.36 2.21 1.49
N LEU A 106 -13.05 3.04 0.73
CA LEU A 106 -13.49 2.73 -0.64
C LEU A 106 -12.31 2.29 -1.52
N LEU A 107 -11.14 2.93 -1.38
CA LEU A 107 -9.93 2.56 -2.11
C LEU A 107 -9.51 1.12 -1.84
N TYR A 108 -9.39 0.71 -0.58
CA TYR A 108 -8.95 -0.65 -0.26
C TYR A 108 -10.03 -1.69 -0.53
N LYS A 109 -11.31 -1.33 -0.44
CA LYS A 109 -12.40 -2.17 -0.92
C LYS A 109 -12.26 -2.43 -2.42
N TYR A 110 -12.12 -1.37 -3.21
CA TYR A 110 -11.88 -1.45 -4.66
C TYR A 110 -10.68 -2.36 -5.00
N LEU A 111 -9.51 -2.11 -4.40
CA LEU A 111 -8.29 -2.88 -4.66
C LEU A 111 -8.47 -4.38 -4.38
N GLN A 112 -9.15 -4.72 -3.28
CA GLN A 112 -9.33 -6.10 -2.87
C GLN A 112 -10.43 -6.84 -3.67
N GLU A 113 -11.37 -6.13 -4.31
CA GLU A 113 -12.39 -6.70 -5.21
C GLU A 113 -11.79 -7.31 -6.49
N TYR A 114 -10.54 -6.98 -6.84
CA TYR A 114 -9.82 -7.61 -7.96
C TYR A 114 -9.31 -9.02 -7.64
N ASN A 115 -9.36 -9.44 -6.39
CA ASN A 115 -8.97 -10.79 -5.95
C ASN A 115 -7.57 -11.22 -6.42
N LEU A 116 -6.64 -10.27 -6.59
CA LEU A 116 -5.27 -10.55 -7.01
C LEU A 116 -4.53 -11.35 -5.93
N THR A 117 -4.04 -12.52 -6.29
CA THR A 117 -3.20 -13.31 -5.38
C THR A 117 -1.86 -12.60 -5.18
N PRO A 118 -1.50 -12.22 -3.93
CA PRO A 118 -0.25 -11.52 -3.68
C PRO A 118 0.98 -12.34 -4.05
N ILE A 119 1.87 -11.74 -4.81
CA ILE A 119 3.20 -12.25 -5.12
C ILE A 119 4.06 -12.20 -3.86
N GLY A 120 4.91 -13.21 -3.60
CA GLY A 120 5.86 -13.26 -2.49
C GLY A 120 5.39 -14.01 -1.24
N ARG A 121 4.22 -14.65 -1.25
CA ARG A 121 3.72 -15.47 -0.12
C ARG A 121 4.36 -16.86 -0.03
N THR A 122 5.63 -17.01 -0.34
CA THR A 122 6.34 -18.28 -0.29
C THR A 122 7.52 -18.17 0.67
N GLY A 123 7.42 -18.83 1.85
CA GLY A 123 8.54 -18.94 2.77
C GLY A 123 8.13 -19.07 4.24
N PHE A 124 9.06 -19.53 5.07
CA PHE A 124 8.85 -19.77 6.51
C PHE A 124 8.46 -18.49 7.27
N LYS A 125 9.05 -17.32 6.90
CA LYS A 125 8.70 -16.02 7.50
C LYS A 125 7.26 -15.62 7.21
N SER A 126 6.78 -15.84 5.97
CA SER A 126 5.39 -15.60 5.57
C SER A 126 4.41 -16.51 6.34
N PHE A 127 4.78 -17.77 6.52
CA PHE A 127 3.99 -18.74 7.30
C PHE A 127 3.89 -18.32 8.78
N LEU A 128 5.02 -17.95 9.41
CA LEU A 128 5.04 -17.51 10.80
C LEU A 128 4.22 -16.23 11.00
N MET A 129 4.32 -15.27 10.06
CA MET A 129 3.53 -14.03 10.10
C MET A 129 2.03 -14.30 9.93
N GLN A 130 1.64 -15.26 9.11
CA GLN A 130 0.25 -15.68 8.98
C GLN A 130 -0.29 -16.31 10.28
N LEU A 131 0.50 -17.11 10.98
CA LEU A 131 0.13 -17.69 12.28
C LEU A 131 -0.08 -16.60 13.33
N VAL A 132 0.86 -15.65 13.46
CA VAL A 132 0.77 -14.53 14.42
C VAL A 132 -0.43 -13.63 14.09
N THR A 133 -0.61 -13.27 12.83
CA THR A 133 -1.75 -12.44 12.39
C THR A 133 -3.07 -13.16 12.62
N GLY A 134 -3.16 -14.46 12.28
CA GLY A 134 -4.35 -15.27 12.49
C GLY A 134 -4.72 -15.41 13.97
N PHE A 135 -3.72 -15.58 14.84
CA PHE A 135 -3.92 -15.65 16.29
C PHE A 135 -4.43 -14.32 16.87
N LEU A 136 -3.81 -13.18 16.47
CA LEU A 136 -4.22 -11.85 16.92
C LEU A 136 -5.64 -11.49 16.45
N LEU A 137 -6.00 -11.83 15.22
CA LEU A 137 -7.35 -11.61 14.69
C LEU A 137 -8.39 -12.45 15.42
N ARG A 138 -8.09 -13.72 15.73
CA ARG A 138 -8.98 -14.58 16.51
C ARG A 138 -9.26 -14.05 17.92
N ILE A 139 -8.22 -13.53 18.61
CA ILE A 139 -8.39 -12.92 19.94
C ILE A 139 -9.30 -11.70 19.86
N ARG A 140 -9.32 -10.98 18.74
CA ARG A 140 -10.16 -9.79 18.52
C ARG A 140 -11.56 -10.10 18.02
N GLY A 141 -11.88 -11.38 17.73
CA GLY A 141 -13.14 -11.76 17.12
C GLY A 141 -13.28 -11.38 15.65
N ASP A 142 -12.17 -11.02 15.00
CA ASP A 142 -12.15 -10.66 13.59
C ASP A 142 -12.11 -11.92 12.70
N THR A 143 -12.69 -11.83 11.50
CA THR A 143 -12.63 -12.92 10.51
C THR A 143 -11.23 -13.00 9.90
N LEU A 144 -10.77 -14.24 9.63
CA LEU A 144 -9.50 -14.45 8.93
C LEU A 144 -9.57 -13.84 7.53
N PRO A 145 -8.57 -13.02 7.15
CA PRO A 145 -8.56 -12.39 5.83
C PRO A 145 -8.45 -13.45 4.73
N LYS A 146 -9.21 -13.28 3.66
CA LYS A 146 -9.16 -14.13 2.47
C LYS A 146 -7.78 -14.08 1.82
N ARG A 147 -7.51 -15.06 0.92
CA ARG A 147 -6.18 -15.21 0.31
C ARG A 147 -5.67 -13.94 -0.40
N TYR A 148 -6.56 -13.17 -0.99
CA TYR A 148 -6.28 -11.94 -1.75
C TYR A 148 -6.34 -10.67 -0.90
N GLU A 149 -6.79 -10.73 0.35
CA GLU A 149 -6.88 -9.56 1.22
C GLU A 149 -5.50 -9.18 1.78
N VAL A 150 -5.37 -7.88 2.09
CA VAL A 150 -4.19 -7.33 2.77
C VAL A 150 -4.06 -7.97 4.14
N LYS A 151 -2.87 -8.51 4.47
CA LYS A 151 -2.63 -9.23 5.72
C LYS A 151 -1.69 -8.50 6.67
N TRP A 152 -0.95 -7.51 6.20
CA TRP A 152 -0.01 -6.76 7.03
C TRP A 152 0.32 -5.40 6.42
N ASN A 153 1.06 -4.57 7.18
CA ASN A 153 1.63 -3.30 6.69
C ASN A 153 2.61 -3.54 5.54
N PHE A 154 2.79 -2.54 4.67
CA PHE A 154 3.64 -2.55 3.48
C PHE A 154 3.22 -3.56 2.40
N HIS A 155 1.93 -3.91 2.37
CA HIS A 155 1.34 -4.57 1.23
C HIS A 155 1.20 -3.57 0.07
N LYS A 156 1.46 -4.01 -1.16
CA LYS A 156 1.55 -3.14 -2.32
C LYS A 156 0.62 -3.59 -3.43
N PHE A 157 -0.02 -2.63 -4.10
CA PHE A 157 -0.77 -2.84 -5.34
C PHE A 157 -0.15 -2.02 -6.45
N LEU A 158 0.18 -2.64 -7.58
CA LEU A 158 0.59 -1.95 -8.79
C LEU A 158 -0.64 -1.71 -9.65
N ILE A 159 -0.79 -0.46 -10.11
CA ILE A 159 -1.94 0.03 -10.88
C ILE A 159 -1.43 0.49 -12.24
N ASP A 160 -2.11 0.13 -13.30
CA ASP A 160 -1.79 0.57 -14.66
C ASP A 160 -2.21 2.03 -14.92
N LYS A 161 -1.87 2.54 -16.10
CA LYS A 161 -2.18 3.92 -16.53
C LYS A 161 -3.68 4.20 -16.67
N GLN A 162 -4.52 3.15 -16.75
CA GLN A 162 -5.97 3.23 -16.83
C GLN A 162 -6.66 3.17 -15.45
N GLY A 163 -5.88 2.98 -14.39
CA GLY A 163 -6.37 2.92 -13.01
C GLY A 163 -6.87 1.55 -12.57
N PHE A 164 -6.38 0.48 -13.20
CA PHE A 164 -6.75 -0.88 -12.83
C PHE A 164 -5.59 -1.61 -12.12
N PRO A 165 -5.86 -2.33 -11.01
CA PRO A 165 -4.86 -3.14 -10.34
C PRO A 165 -4.37 -4.30 -11.22
N VAL A 166 -3.07 -4.35 -11.50
CA VAL A 166 -2.42 -5.38 -12.33
C VAL A 166 -1.62 -6.39 -11.51
N ALA A 167 -1.18 -6.01 -10.32
CA ALA A 167 -0.50 -6.92 -9.40
C ALA A 167 -0.71 -6.53 -7.94
N SER A 168 -0.56 -7.52 -7.06
CA SER A 168 -0.57 -7.40 -5.61
C SER A 168 0.71 -8.04 -5.07
N TYR A 169 1.39 -7.38 -4.13
CA TYR A 169 2.64 -7.87 -3.53
C TYR A 169 2.49 -7.91 -2.02
N SER A 170 2.90 -9.02 -1.42
CA SER A 170 2.92 -9.16 0.02
C SER A 170 3.99 -8.25 0.67
N SER A 171 3.87 -8.05 1.98
CA SER A 171 4.72 -7.14 2.76
C SER A 171 6.21 -7.45 2.65
N GLU A 172 6.58 -8.72 2.50
CA GLU A 172 7.96 -9.19 2.39
C GLU A 172 8.63 -8.88 1.03
N ILE A 173 7.88 -8.46 0.02
CA ILE A 173 8.47 -8.03 -1.25
C ILE A 173 9.03 -6.63 -1.09
N GLU A 174 10.35 -6.53 -1.13
CA GLU A 174 11.05 -5.25 -1.06
C GLU A 174 10.78 -4.39 -2.31
N PRO A 175 10.80 -3.05 -2.18
CA PRO A 175 10.56 -2.15 -3.30
C PRO A 175 11.54 -2.30 -4.46
N ASP A 176 12.77 -2.75 -4.21
CA ASP A 176 13.82 -3.02 -5.19
C ASP A 176 13.79 -4.44 -5.76
N SER A 177 12.79 -5.24 -5.37
CA SER A 177 12.64 -6.61 -5.87
C SER A 177 12.50 -6.64 -7.39
N SER A 178 13.25 -7.54 -8.04
CA SER A 178 13.14 -7.74 -9.48
C SER A 178 11.74 -8.14 -9.95
N LEU A 179 10.93 -8.76 -9.07
CA LEU A 179 9.54 -9.11 -9.35
C LEU A 179 8.65 -7.87 -9.48
N LEU A 180 8.88 -6.84 -8.65
CA LEU A 180 8.14 -5.59 -8.71
C LEU A 180 8.67 -4.73 -9.87
N ILE A 181 9.99 -4.54 -9.95
CA ILE A 181 10.63 -3.66 -10.94
C ILE A 181 10.30 -4.09 -12.38
N LYS A 182 10.40 -5.38 -12.71
CA LYS A 182 10.12 -5.87 -14.08
C LYS A 182 8.70 -5.56 -14.52
N LEU A 183 7.70 -5.73 -13.64
CA LEU A 183 6.32 -5.42 -13.99
C LEU A 183 6.08 -3.92 -14.04
N LEU A 184 6.63 -3.15 -13.10
CA LEU A 184 6.59 -1.68 -13.13
C LEU A 184 7.14 -1.14 -14.47
N GLU A 185 8.34 -1.57 -14.87
CA GLU A 185 8.96 -1.13 -16.13
C GLU A 185 8.16 -1.55 -17.37
N SER A 186 7.47 -2.70 -17.29
CA SER A 186 6.55 -3.14 -18.37
C SER A 186 5.33 -2.22 -18.45
N GLU A 187 4.73 -1.82 -17.31
CA GLU A 187 3.56 -0.94 -17.30
C GLU A 187 3.92 0.50 -17.72
N LEU A 188 5.12 0.97 -17.38
CA LEU A 188 5.60 2.30 -17.81
C LEU A 188 5.74 2.42 -19.33
N LYS A 189 6.07 1.31 -20.04
CA LYS A 189 6.25 1.27 -21.50
C LYS A 189 4.95 1.20 -22.30
N LYS A 190 3.84 0.84 -21.70
CA LYS A 190 2.49 0.85 -22.31
C LYS A 190 1.98 2.29 -22.47
#